data_2c270702488e866391c08fb8afd06afa
#
_entry.id   2c270702488e866391c08fb8afd06afa
#
_cell.length_a   1.000
_cell.length_b   1.000
_cell.length_c   1.000
_cell.angle_alpha   90.00
_cell.angle_beta   90.00
_cell.angle_gamma   90.00
#
_symmetry.space_group_name_H-M   'P 1'
#
loop_
_entity.id
_entity.type
_entity.pdbx_description
1 polymer ?
#
loop_
_entity_poly.entity_id
_entity_poly.type
_entity_poly.pdbx_seq_one_letter_code
_entity_poly.pdbx_strand_id
1 'polypeptide(L)'
;HTEDIGLARLVGRAELYTGRPDTSFRMYPEGLGQTIRGWTRSIATGARFTPWWIAIATLAWVWSLAGGWIAMPIVYPLSALQVWVLGRRAASIHPLTALLYPLAVVAFTVIFLRSLIALILGRGVEWKGRHVDAR
;
A
#
# COMPACT_ATOMS: atom_id res chain seq x y z
N HIS A 1 12.91 5.45 1.85
CA HIS A 1 12.22 4.29 1.22
C HIS A 1 12.28 4.31 -0.31
N THR A 2 12.33 5.46 -0.95
CA THR A 2 12.51 5.57 -2.40
C THR A 2 13.97 5.44 -2.78
N GLU A 3 14.83 5.88 -1.89
CA GLU A 3 16.29 5.76 -1.98
C GLU A 3 16.70 4.29 -1.93
N ASP A 4 16.00 3.46 -1.16
CA ASP A 4 16.25 2.02 -1.04
C ASP A 4 16.01 1.27 -2.35
N ILE A 5 14.93 1.63 -3.08
CA ILE A 5 14.64 1.03 -4.41
C ILE A 5 15.69 1.46 -5.44
N GLY A 6 16.10 2.73 -5.40
CA GLY A 6 17.17 3.25 -6.25
C GLY A 6 18.50 2.55 -5.97
N LEU A 7 18.84 2.38 -4.69
CA LEU A 7 20.05 1.70 -4.24
C LEU A 7 20.05 0.22 -4.62
N ALA A 8 18.92 -0.47 -4.41
CA ALA A 8 18.77 -1.88 -4.78
C ALA A 8 18.97 -2.13 -6.27
N ARG A 9 18.55 -1.19 -7.13
CA ARG A 9 18.80 -1.26 -8.58
C ARG A 9 20.27 -1.06 -8.95
N LEU A 10 20.98 -0.21 -8.23
CA LEU A 10 22.41 0.04 -8.46
C LEU A 10 23.27 -1.16 -8.03
N VAL A 11 22.88 -1.82 -6.94
CA VAL A 11 23.63 -2.98 -6.39
C VAL A 11 23.31 -4.27 -7.14
N GLY A 12 22.19 -4.35 -7.88
CA GLY A 12 21.80 -5.51 -8.70
C GLY A 12 21.42 -6.76 -7.90
N ARG A 13 21.63 -6.75 -6.59
CA ARG A 13 21.22 -7.83 -5.67
C ARG A 13 20.66 -7.19 -4.40
N ALA A 14 19.40 -7.44 -4.11
CA ALA A 14 18.78 -7.01 -2.87
C ALA A 14 18.07 -8.19 -2.21
N GLU A 15 18.34 -8.41 -0.94
CA GLU A 15 17.63 -9.40 -0.13
C GLU A 15 16.65 -8.67 0.79
N LEU A 16 15.42 -9.16 0.82
CA LEU A 16 14.38 -8.61 1.67
C LEU A 16 14.30 -9.39 2.97
N TYR A 17 14.59 -8.73 4.07
CA TYR A 17 14.43 -9.32 5.40
C TYR A 17 13.15 -8.80 6.05
N THR A 18 12.32 -9.70 6.55
CA THR A 18 11.18 -9.34 7.42
C THR A 18 11.65 -9.19 8.85
N GLY A 19 11.13 -8.18 9.56
CA GLY A 19 11.45 -7.96 10.97
C GLY A 19 11.04 -9.15 11.85
N ARG A 20 11.68 -9.27 13.03
CA ARG A 20 11.31 -10.28 14.03
C ARG A 20 9.96 -9.93 14.68
N PRO A 21 9.16 -10.92 15.11
CA PRO A 21 7.86 -10.69 15.75
C PRO A 21 7.95 -9.90 17.07
N ASP A 22 9.12 -9.91 17.70
CA ASP A 22 9.42 -9.21 18.97
C ASP A 22 9.79 -7.74 18.78
N THR A 23 9.98 -7.30 17.53
CA THR A 23 10.36 -5.93 17.23
C THR A 23 9.18 -5.20 16.58
N SER A 24 8.60 -4.24 17.30
CA SER A 24 7.54 -3.38 16.78
C SER A 24 7.97 -1.91 16.80
N PHE A 25 7.65 -1.18 15.75
CA PHE A 25 7.84 0.26 15.68
C PHE A 25 6.61 0.95 15.08
N ARG A 26 6.37 2.17 15.51
CA ARG A 26 5.27 2.97 14.98
C ARG A 26 5.77 3.84 13.83
N MET A 27 5.45 3.43 12.60
CA MET A 27 5.92 4.11 11.39
C MET A 27 5.40 5.56 11.27
N TYR A 28 4.19 5.82 11.76
CA TYR A 28 3.53 7.13 11.68
C TYR A 28 3.02 7.56 13.06
N PRO A 29 3.89 8.16 13.92
CA PRO A 29 3.52 8.51 15.29
C PRO A 29 2.48 9.66 15.36
N GLU A 30 2.41 10.54 14.38
CA GLU A 30 1.51 11.70 14.34
C GLU A 30 0.07 11.35 13.90
N GLY A 31 -0.22 10.06 13.65
CA GLY A 31 -1.56 9.56 13.35
C GLY A 31 -1.93 9.50 11.87
N LEU A 32 -3.25 9.43 11.60
CA LEU A 32 -3.80 9.13 10.26
C LEU A 32 -3.37 10.12 9.17
N GLY A 33 -3.26 11.40 9.48
CA GLY A 33 -2.84 12.41 8.51
C GLY A 33 -1.43 12.15 7.99
N GLN A 34 -0.49 11.78 8.87
CA GLN A 34 0.87 11.42 8.49
C GLN A 34 0.88 10.11 7.69
N THR A 35 0.07 9.13 8.08
CA THR A 35 -0.10 7.87 7.37
C THR A 35 -0.55 8.10 5.92
N ILE A 36 -1.61 8.90 5.73
CA ILE A 36 -2.16 9.20 4.40
C ILE A 36 -1.09 9.91 3.53
N ARG A 37 -0.41 10.91 4.07
CA ARG A 37 0.66 11.63 3.34
C ARG A 37 1.81 10.68 2.96
N GLY A 38 2.26 9.87 3.90
CA GLY A 38 3.33 8.91 3.68
C GLY A 38 2.98 7.87 2.62
N TRP A 39 1.79 7.30 2.68
CA TRP A 39 1.30 6.32 1.71
C TRP A 39 1.08 6.94 0.33
N THR A 40 0.48 8.14 0.25
CA THR A 40 0.32 8.86 -1.03
C THR A 40 1.66 9.03 -1.74
N ARG A 41 2.70 9.43 -1.01
CA ARG A 41 4.04 9.55 -1.55
C ARG A 41 4.62 8.20 -2.00
N SER A 42 4.54 7.19 -1.14
CA SER A 42 5.11 5.86 -1.42
C SER A 42 4.45 5.21 -2.65
N ILE A 43 3.12 5.35 -2.79
CA ILE A 43 2.39 4.83 -3.93
C ILE A 43 2.76 5.60 -5.21
N ALA A 44 2.80 6.94 -5.16
CA ALA A 44 3.17 7.76 -6.32
C ALA A 44 4.57 7.42 -6.83
N THR A 45 5.51 7.21 -5.91
CA THR A 45 6.88 6.87 -6.29
C THR A 45 7.00 5.42 -6.75
N GLY A 46 6.33 4.49 -6.07
CA GLY A 46 6.28 3.08 -6.46
C GLY A 46 5.69 2.89 -7.86
N ALA A 47 4.63 3.64 -8.19
CA ALA A 47 3.97 3.58 -9.50
C ALA A 47 4.92 3.92 -10.66
N ARG A 48 5.89 4.80 -10.47
CA ARG A 48 6.90 5.13 -11.51
C ARG A 48 7.81 3.97 -11.89
N PHE A 49 8.05 3.06 -10.92
CA PHE A 49 8.95 1.93 -11.10
C PHE A 49 8.21 0.62 -11.38
N THR A 50 6.88 0.63 -11.31
CA THR A 50 6.04 -0.54 -11.51
C THR A 50 5.63 -0.63 -12.98
N PRO A 51 5.88 -1.75 -13.67
CA PRO A 51 5.34 -1.97 -15.00
C PRO A 51 3.81 -1.81 -15.01
N TRP A 52 3.29 -1.16 -16.03
CA TRP A 52 1.86 -0.83 -16.12
C TRP A 52 0.93 -2.06 -15.99
N TRP A 53 1.34 -3.21 -16.51
CA TRP A 53 0.57 -4.46 -16.41
C TRP A 53 0.50 -4.99 -14.97
N ILE A 54 1.57 -4.82 -14.17
CA ILE A 54 1.56 -5.17 -12.73
C ILE A 54 0.63 -4.22 -11.99
N ALA A 55 0.65 -2.94 -12.31
CA ALA A 55 -0.25 -1.96 -11.70
C ALA A 55 -1.72 -2.31 -11.99
N ILE A 56 -2.05 -2.66 -13.23
CA ILE A 56 -3.41 -3.10 -13.61
C ILE A 56 -3.78 -4.40 -12.89
N ALA A 57 -2.89 -5.40 -12.86
CA ALA A 57 -3.16 -6.67 -12.17
C ALA A 57 -3.40 -6.45 -10.66
N THR A 58 -2.63 -5.57 -10.03
CA THR A 58 -2.81 -5.21 -8.62
C THR A 58 -4.15 -4.52 -8.39
N LEU A 59 -4.52 -3.58 -9.25
CA LEU A 59 -5.82 -2.91 -9.18
C LEU A 59 -6.97 -3.88 -9.37
N ALA A 60 -6.89 -4.75 -10.38
CA ALA A 60 -7.90 -5.78 -10.63
C ALA A 60 -8.05 -6.71 -9.43
N TRP A 61 -6.94 -7.11 -8.80
CA TRP A 61 -6.97 -7.92 -7.59
C TRP A 61 -7.62 -7.19 -6.41
N VAL A 62 -7.24 -5.94 -6.16
CA VAL A 62 -7.84 -5.12 -5.10
C VAL A 62 -9.34 -4.93 -5.34
N TRP A 63 -9.76 -4.67 -6.58
CA TRP A 63 -11.17 -4.53 -6.94
C TRP A 63 -11.95 -5.85 -6.83
N SER A 64 -11.33 -6.99 -7.14
CA SER A 64 -11.96 -8.30 -6.92
C SER A 64 -12.25 -8.56 -5.44
N LEU A 65 -11.34 -8.14 -4.55
CA LEU A 65 -11.57 -8.20 -3.10
C LEU A 65 -12.71 -7.26 -2.67
N ALA A 66 -12.85 -6.10 -3.31
CA ALA A 66 -13.89 -5.13 -2.96
C ALA A 66 -15.28 -5.49 -3.50
N GLY A 67 -15.36 -6.05 -4.69
CA GLY A 67 -16.62 -6.25 -5.43
C GLY A 67 -17.13 -7.70 -5.48
N GLY A 68 -16.25 -8.67 -5.34
CA GLY A 68 -16.59 -10.09 -5.53
C GLY A 68 -17.72 -10.59 -4.61
N TRP A 69 -17.80 -10.07 -3.38
CA TRP A 69 -18.84 -10.46 -2.43
C TRP A 69 -20.23 -9.91 -2.76
N ILE A 70 -20.33 -8.86 -3.58
CA ILE A 70 -21.62 -8.33 -4.07
C ILE A 70 -22.26 -9.35 -5.01
N ALA A 71 -21.46 -9.98 -5.88
CA ALA A 71 -21.92 -10.99 -6.81
C ALA A 71 -22.14 -12.36 -6.14
N MET A 72 -21.26 -12.72 -5.20
CA MET A 72 -21.27 -14.01 -4.50
C MET A 72 -20.94 -13.82 -3.02
N PRO A 73 -21.90 -13.88 -2.09
CA PRO A 73 -21.66 -13.64 -0.66
C PRO A 73 -20.59 -14.53 -0.03
N ILE A 74 -20.38 -15.75 -0.55
CA ILE A 74 -19.34 -16.67 -0.08
C ILE A 74 -17.92 -16.12 -0.31
N VAL A 75 -17.74 -15.20 -1.26
CA VAL A 75 -16.44 -14.58 -1.54
C VAL A 75 -15.97 -13.72 -0.37
N TYR A 76 -16.90 -13.12 0.39
CA TYR A 76 -16.53 -12.30 1.55
C TYR A 76 -15.71 -13.06 2.60
N PRO A 77 -16.20 -14.17 3.18
CA PRO A 77 -15.42 -14.91 4.17
C PRO A 77 -14.13 -15.50 3.58
N LEU A 78 -14.11 -15.91 2.32
CA LEU A 78 -12.91 -16.40 1.65
C LEU A 78 -11.87 -15.30 1.51
N SER A 79 -12.26 -14.09 1.10
CA SER A 79 -11.38 -12.93 1.02
C SER A 79 -10.87 -12.52 2.40
N ALA A 80 -11.71 -12.50 3.43
CA ALA A 80 -11.30 -12.22 4.79
C ALA A 80 -10.29 -13.24 5.31
N LEU A 81 -10.50 -14.52 5.02
CA LEU A 81 -9.56 -15.60 5.34
C LEU A 81 -8.22 -15.40 4.60
N GLN A 82 -8.26 -15.08 3.32
CA GLN A 82 -7.06 -14.79 2.52
C GLN A 82 -6.27 -13.62 3.12
N VAL A 83 -6.94 -12.50 3.43
CA VAL A 83 -6.32 -11.32 4.04
C VAL A 83 -5.71 -11.67 5.40
N TRP A 84 -6.39 -12.49 6.20
CA TRP A 84 -5.88 -12.92 7.49
C TRP A 84 -4.64 -13.80 7.35
N VAL A 85 -4.67 -14.82 6.48
CA VAL A 85 -3.54 -15.74 6.26
C VAL A 85 -2.31 -15.01 5.74
N LEU A 86 -2.49 -14.14 4.74
CA LEU A 86 -1.39 -13.34 4.19
C LEU A 86 -0.89 -12.30 5.21
N GLY A 87 -1.82 -11.65 5.91
CA GLY A 87 -1.49 -10.65 6.91
C GLY A 87 -0.72 -11.21 8.10
N ARG A 88 -1.03 -12.44 8.55
CA ARG A 88 -0.28 -13.11 9.62
C ARG A 88 1.16 -13.44 9.26
N ARG A 89 1.46 -13.59 7.97
CA ARG A 89 2.84 -13.80 7.48
C ARG A 89 3.67 -12.51 7.47
N ALA A 90 3.02 -11.38 7.27
CA ALA A 90 3.67 -10.08 7.14
C ALA A 90 3.63 -9.25 8.44
N ALA A 91 2.59 -9.44 9.28
CA ALA A 91 2.36 -8.69 10.50
C ALA A 91 1.43 -9.47 11.45
N SER A 92 1.39 -9.07 12.71
CA SER A 92 0.46 -9.63 13.72
C SER A 92 -0.95 -9.03 13.51
N ILE A 93 -1.69 -9.53 12.51
CA ILE A 93 -3.04 -9.05 12.20
C ILE A 93 -4.07 -9.84 12.99
N HIS A 94 -4.92 -9.13 13.73
CA HIS A 94 -6.05 -9.72 14.44
C HIS A 94 -7.14 -10.17 13.44
N PRO A 95 -7.84 -11.31 13.66
CA PRO A 95 -8.90 -11.78 12.75
C PRO A 95 -10.01 -10.76 12.48
N LEU A 96 -10.37 -9.97 13.48
CA LEU A 96 -11.37 -8.90 13.34
C LEU A 96 -10.92 -7.83 12.32
N THR A 97 -9.62 -7.51 12.29
CA THR A 97 -9.07 -6.58 11.29
C THR A 97 -9.19 -7.14 9.88
N ALA A 98 -8.96 -8.45 9.72
CA ALA A 98 -9.14 -9.11 8.44
C ALA A 98 -10.61 -9.16 8.03
N LEU A 99 -11.54 -9.31 8.96
CA LEU A 99 -12.97 -9.26 8.68
C LEU A 99 -13.41 -7.87 8.19
N LEU A 100 -12.80 -6.81 8.72
CA LEU A 100 -13.06 -5.42 8.32
C LEU A 100 -12.24 -4.99 7.09
N TYR A 101 -11.71 -5.92 6.31
CA TYR A 101 -10.89 -5.63 5.13
C TYR A 101 -11.56 -4.69 4.10
N PRO A 102 -12.91 -4.65 3.90
CA PRO A 102 -13.50 -3.72 2.96
C PRO A 102 -13.21 -2.25 3.31
N LEU A 103 -13.16 -1.91 4.60
CA LEU A 103 -12.80 -0.55 5.03
C LEU A 103 -11.34 -0.22 4.66
N ALA A 104 -10.44 -1.19 4.79
CA ALA A 104 -9.05 -1.02 4.37
C ALA A 104 -8.94 -0.85 2.84
N VAL A 105 -9.75 -1.58 2.05
CA VAL A 105 -9.80 -1.43 0.59
C VAL A 105 -10.31 -0.05 0.20
N VAL A 106 -11.35 0.46 0.84
CA VAL A 106 -11.86 1.83 0.59
C VAL A 106 -10.79 2.86 0.93
N ALA A 107 -10.16 2.76 2.10
CA ALA A 107 -9.09 3.68 2.50
C ALA A 107 -7.91 3.63 1.50
N PHE A 108 -7.49 2.44 1.09
CA PHE A 108 -6.46 2.26 0.07
C PHE A 108 -6.85 2.92 -1.26
N THR A 109 -8.08 2.70 -1.73
CA THR A 109 -8.58 3.28 -2.98
C THR A 109 -8.55 4.80 -2.94
N VAL A 110 -8.99 5.42 -1.85
CA VAL A 110 -8.94 6.88 -1.66
C VAL A 110 -7.50 7.40 -1.72
N ILE A 111 -6.58 6.76 -1.00
CA ILE A 111 -5.16 7.15 -0.99
C ILE A 111 -4.55 6.97 -2.37
N PHE A 112 -4.86 5.87 -3.05
CA PHE A 112 -4.39 5.59 -4.40
C PHE A 112 -4.86 6.64 -5.40
N LEU A 113 -6.16 6.99 -5.40
CA LEU A 113 -6.71 8.03 -6.27
C LEU A 113 -6.06 9.39 -6.00
N ARG A 114 -5.88 9.77 -4.73
CA ARG A 114 -5.14 11.00 -4.38
C ARG A 114 -3.72 10.99 -4.92
N SER A 115 -3.04 9.85 -4.81
CA SER A 115 -1.69 9.68 -5.31
C SER A 115 -1.62 9.82 -6.83
N LEU A 116 -2.58 9.21 -7.54
CA LEU A 116 -2.69 9.29 -9.00
C LEU A 116 -2.98 10.72 -9.47
N ILE A 117 -3.92 11.41 -8.82
CA ILE A 117 -4.25 12.81 -9.11
C ILE A 117 -3.01 13.70 -8.89
N ALA A 118 -2.30 13.53 -7.78
CA ALA A 118 -1.09 14.29 -7.51
C ALA A 118 0.00 14.06 -8.58
N LEU A 119 0.13 12.82 -9.05
CA LEU A 119 1.06 12.47 -10.12
C LEU A 119 0.67 13.12 -11.46
N ILE A 120 -0.61 13.05 -11.86
CA ILE A 120 -1.12 13.62 -13.12
C ILE A 120 -1.02 15.15 -13.12
N LEU A 121 -1.35 15.78 -11.99
CA LEU A 121 -1.30 17.25 -11.86
C LEU A 121 0.13 17.79 -11.67
N GLY A 122 1.15 16.95 -11.67
CA GLY A 122 2.55 17.37 -11.47
C GLY A 122 2.78 18.06 -10.13
N ARG A 123 1.85 17.93 -9.17
CA ARG A 123 2.00 18.51 -7.84
C ARG A 123 3.07 17.73 -7.10
N GLY A 124 4.25 18.36 -6.91
CA GLY A 124 5.30 17.83 -6.07
C GLY A 124 4.74 17.45 -4.69
N VAL A 125 5.12 16.28 -4.19
CA VAL A 125 4.69 15.84 -2.86
C VAL A 125 5.50 16.58 -1.81
N GLU A 126 4.83 17.37 -1.00
CA GLU A 126 5.44 18.10 0.11
C GLU A 126 5.99 17.13 1.17
N TRP A 127 7.27 17.22 1.46
CA TRP A 127 7.92 16.45 2.51
C TRP A 127 8.63 17.37 3.50
N LYS A 128 8.16 17.40 4.74
CA LYS A 128 8.76 18.23 5.84
C LYS A 128 9.01 19.68 5.43
N GLY A 129 8.05 20.31 4.74
CA GLY A 129 8.16 21.71 4.32
C GLY A 129 9.09 21.97 3.13
N ARG A 130 9.53 20.92 2.41
CA ARG A 130 10.29 21.04 1.16
C ARG A 130 9.48 20.51 0.00
N HIS A 131 9.30 21.32 -1.05
CA HIS A 131 8.81 20.86 -2.34
C HIS A 131 9.92 20.02 -2.99
N VAL A 132 9.64 18.74 -3.19
CA VAL A 132 10.49 17.86 -3.99
C VAL A 132 9.87 17.80 -5.37
N ASP A 133 10.49 18.47 -6.32
CA ASP A 133 10.09 18.40 -7.72
C ASP A 133 10.20 16.96 -8.20
N ALA A 134 9.12 16.48 -8.75
CA ALA A 134 9.02 15.15 -9.33
C ALA A 134 9.54 15.16 -10.77
N ARG A 135 10.82 15.53 -10.99
CA ARG A 135 11.52 15.32 -12.27
C ARG A 135 12.17 13.94 -12.34
#